data_7d374db6179d18806044b21ba27b3a3f
#
_entry.id   7d374db6179d18806044b21ba27b3a3f
#
_cell.length_a   1.000
_cell.length_b   1.000
_cell.length_c   1.000
_cell.angle_alpha   90.00
_cell.angle_beta   90.00
_cell.angle_gamma   90.00
#
_symmetry.space_group_name_H-M   'P 1'
#
loop_
_entity.id
_entity.type
_entity.pdbx_description
1 polymer ?
#
loop_
_entity_poly.entity_id
_entity_poly.type
_entity_poly.pdbx_seq_one_letter_code
_entity_poly.pdbx_strand_id
1 'polypeptide(L)'
;MKHKKVTDALNEISDKYLMEAAGSGKRKLSPWLGTVAAILAIALLWGFGVAPYMKAPSNTPSLSVPDTTPPYTLPDEFRGEKVPAAFNPVASPYLLSAPAYPQMVGYGFTGHSASEREIHATDRGYADSLKTFFDKLVKEGLVSQEGNVALSPVNIYLALAMLAETAEGNSRQQILDLMGLDSIEALRKQADQVWRANYWNDGLSTSVLASSLWLDERLSYNEAVVNTLSESYYASVFRGQMGSTELNNTLQDWLNKNTGELLSDYVKDVKLTADAVMSLATAIHYQAEWHDFFPKELNTEDIFRTPTGDKTVTFMHTSDRRGYYWGEGYSAICLPLKSEDLMWLILPDEGKTPADLLSEGKAIRELMNGTARVKRMLVNLSLPKFDISSKLSLVPTLQKLGITDVFSPLADFSALIPQTDDLANPYVESIEHAARVSINEDGVTAAAYTLIIFYGATAQPPVQEEIDFVLDRPFLFVVQSDNMPLFTGIVNNP
;
A
#
# COMPACT_ATOMS: atom_id res chain seq x y z
N MET A 1 -1.53 -25.08 42.40
CA MET A 1 -2.08 -26.38 41.97
C MET A 1 -1.98 -26.66 40.45
N LYS A 2 -2.01 -25.67 39.56
CA LYS A 2 -1.91 -25.92 38.11
C LYS A 2 -0.49 -26.31 37.63
N HIS A 3 0.58 -25.80 38.24
CA HIS A 3 1.97 -26.09 37.84
C HIS A 3 2.37 -27.56 38.05
N LYS A 4 1.92 -28.17 39.14
CA LYS A 4 2.29 -29.55 39.46
C LYS A 4 1.71 -30.55 38.45
N LYS A 5 0.46 -30.29 37.94
CA LYS A 5 -0.17 -31.17 36.94
C LYS A 5 0.50 -31.12 35.55
N VAL A 6 1.09 -29.99 35.19
CA VAL A 6 1.82 -29.86 33.90
C VAL A 6 3.19 -30.52 33.98
N THR A 7 3.90 -30.37 35.08
CA THR A 7 5.20 -31.02 35.31
C THR A 7 5.06 -32.56 35.39
N ASP A 8 4.02 -33.04 36.07
CA ASP A 8 3.71 -34.47 36.16
C ASP A 8 3.35 -35.05 34.77
N ALA A 9 2.55 -34.32 33.94
CA ALA A 9 2.23 -34.74 32.58
C ALA A 9 3.44 -34.73 31.62
N LEU A 10 4.34 -33.78 31.76
CA LEU A 10 5.58 -33.73 30.96
C LEU A 10 6.56 -34.85 31.33
N ASN A 11 6.66 -35.21 32.62
CA ASN A 11 7.47 -36.32 33.07
C ASN A 11 6.87 -37.66 32.57
N GLU A 12 5.55 -37.82 32.59
CA GLU A 12 4.89 -39.04 32.13
C GLU A 12 5.05 -39.25 30.60
N ILE A 13 5.06 -38.15 29.81
CA ILE A 13 5.35 -38.17 28.37
C ILE A 13 6.84 -38.53 28.13
N SER A 14 7.78 -37.96 28.90
CA SER A 14 9.19 -38.25 28.79
C SER A 14 9.51 -39.71 29.10
N ASP A 15 8.93 -40.25 30.16
CA ASP A 15 9.16 -41.62 30.59
C ASP A 15 8.58 -42.66 29.61
N LYS A 16 7.40 -42.35 29.01
CA LYS A 16 6.79 -43.19 27.99
C LYS A 16 7.67 -43.32 26.73
N TYR A 17 8.23 -42.23 26.25
CA TYR A 17 9.10 -42.25 25.08
C TYR A 17 10.48 -42.83 25.36
N LEU A 18 11.00 -42.67 26.57
CA LEU A 18 12.25 -43.33 27.00
C LEU A 18 12.10 -44.85 27.11
N MET A 19 10.95 -45.33 27.59
CA MET A 19 10.66 -46.78 27.64
C MET A 19 10.46 -47.40 26.26
N GLU A 20 9.79 -46.67 25.35
CA GLU A 20 9.57 -47.10 23.96
C GLU A 20 10.89 -47.15 23.17
N ALA A 21 11.80 -46.19 23.41
CA ALA A 21 13.13 -46.16 22.80
C ALA A 21 14.07 -47.24 23.34
N ALA A 22 13.92 -47.67 24.59
CA ALA A 22 14.72 -48.73 25.20
C ALA A 22 14.29 -50.15 24.76
N GLY A 23 13.05 -50.34 24.26
CA GLY A 23 12.51 -51.63 23.83
C GLY A 23 12.76 -52.00 22.38
N SER A 24 13.23 -51.10 21.51
CA SER A 24 13.49 -51.36 20.09
C SER A 24 14.99 -51.38 19.77
N GLY A 25 15.52 -52.59 19.53
CA GLY A 25 16.94 -52.79 19.16
C GLY A 25 17.38 -51.93 17.97
N LYS A 26 18.45 -51.20 18.19
CA LYS A 26 19.35 -50.56 17.20
C LYS A 26 18.76 -50.09 15.86
N ARG A 27 18.05 -48.98 15.88
CA ARG A 27 17.97 -48.12 14.69
C ARG A 27 18.54 -46.75 15.04
N LYS A 28 19.55 -46.29 14.24
CA LYS A 28 20.11 -44.95 14.36
C LYS A 28 18.98 -43.94 14.07
N LEU A 29 18.54 -43.18 15.07
CA LEU A 29 17.65 -42.05 14.89
C LEU A 29 18.39 -40.97 14.11
N SER A 30 17.73 -40.43 13.04
CA SER A 30 18.23 -39.33 12.25
C SER A 30 18.37 -38.08 13.13
N PRO A 31 19.41 -37.26 12.97
CA PRO A 31 19.62 -36.02 13.73
C PRO A 31 18.44 -35.04 13.59
N TRP A 32 17.64 -35.16 12.54
CA TRP A 32 16.49 -34.33 12.25
C TRP A 32 15.32 -34.46 13.24
N LEU A 33 15.10 -35.64 13.83
CA LEU A 33 14.05 -35.86 14.83
C LEU A 33 14.30 -35.12 16.15
N GLY A 34 15.57 -34.91 16.52
CA GLY A 34 15.93 -34.13 17.70
C GLY A 34 15.65 -32.64 17.53
N THR A 35 15.79 -32.11 16.31
CA THR A 35 15.54 -30.69 16.00
C THR A 35 14.06 -30.35 16.01
N VAL A 36 13.21 -31.25 15.50
CA VAL A 36 11.75 -31.08 15.50
C VAL A 36 11.19 -31.10 16.93
N ALA A 37 11.70 -31.95 17.80
CA ALA A 37 11.29 -32.00 19.21
C ALA A 37 11.67 -30.71 19.97
N ALA A 38 12.83 -30.12 19.67
CA ALA A 38 13.28 -28.87 20.27
C ALA A 38 12.45 -27.68 19.81
N ILE A 39 12.08 -27.61 18.52
CA ILE A 39 11.22 -26.55 17.95
C ILE A 39 9.81 -26.64 18.54
N LEU A 40 9.24 -27.83 18.70
CA LEU A 40 7.92 -28.02 19.33
C LEU A 40 7.92 -27.62 20.81
N ALA A 41 9.01 -27.90 21.54
CA ALA A 41 9.13 -27.47 22.94
C ALA A 41 9.23 -25.94 23.09
N ILE A 42 9.92 -25.27 22.19
CA ILE A 42 10.01 -23.80 22.16
C ILE A 42 8.65 -23.19 21.80
N ALA A 43 7.94 -23.73 20.81
CA ALA A 43 6.61 -23.25 20.41
C ALA A 43 5.56 -23.41 21.54
N LEU A 44 5.64 -24.50 22.31
CA LEU A 44 4.76 -24.72 23.48
C LEU A 44 5.06 -23.74 24.62
N LEU A 45 6.33 -23.37 24.85
CA LEU A 45 6.71 -22.39 25.87
C LEU A 45 6.21 -20.98 25.53
N TRP A 46 6.20 -20.60 24.25
CA TRP A 46 5.69 -19.33 23.78
C TRP A 46 4.15 -19.26 23.77
N GLY A 47 3.47 -20.37 23.46
CA GLY A 47 2.02 -20.45 23.45
C GLY A 47 1.33 -20.33 24.81
N PHE A 48 2.05 -20.58 25.92
CA PHE A 48 1.51 -20.55 27.28
C PHE A 48 1.85 -19.31 28.12
N GLY A 49 2.40 -18.25 27.50
CA GLY A 49 2.58 -16.96 28.17
C GLY A 49 3.63 -16.97 29.32
N VAL A 50 4.58 -17.88 29.32
CA VAL A 50 5.64 -17.97 30.35
C VAL A 50 6.81 -17.03 30.05
N ALA A 51 6.90 -16.47 28.84
CA ALA A 51 7.97 -15.58 28.42
C ALA A 51 8.12 -14.26 29.20
N PRO A 52 7.05 -13.63 29.80
CA PRO A 52 7.23 -12.36 30.50
C PRO A 52 7.87 -12.44 31.89
N TYR A 53 8.13 -13.62 32.43
CA TYR A 53 8.62 -13.78 33.81
C TYR A 53 10.12 -14.13 33.96
N MET A 54 10.83 -14.27 32.85
CA MET A 54 12.29 -14.41 32.91
C MET A 54 12.97 -13.04 32.90
N LYS A 55 13.14 -12.41 34.07
CA LYS A 55 14.09 -11.31 34.23
C LYS A 55 15.52 -11.88 34.04
N ALA A 56 16.21 -11.41 33.02
CA ALA A 56 17.64 -11.68 32.86
C ALA A 56 18.42 -11.14 34.07
N PRO A 57 19.40 -11.87 34.58
CA PRO A 57 20.26 -11.35 35.63
C PRO A 57 21.12 -10.22 35.08
N SER A 58 21.07 -9.08 35.74
CA SER A 58 21.92 -7.92 35.47
C SER A 58 23.35 -8.23 35.91
N ASN A 59 24.14 -8.82 35.06
CA ASN A 59 25.62 -8.77 35.08
C ASN A 59 26.15 -9.72 33.99
N THR A 60 26.24 -9.22 32.76
CA THR A 60 27.12 -9.80 31.76
C THR A 60 28.21 -8.78 31.44
N PRO A 61 29.50 -9.16 31.51
CA PRO A 61 30.58 -8.30 31.07
C PRO A 61 30.42 -8.05 29.57
N SER A 62 30.65 -6.82 29.15
CA SER A 62 30.68 -6.43 27.73
C SER A 62 31.78 -7.24 27.01
N LEU A 63 31.41 -8.29 26.31
CA LEU A 63 32.24 -8.88 25.28
C LEU A 63 32.17 -7.95 24.06
N SER A 64 33.26 -7.24 23.82
CA SER A 64 33.54 -6.60 22.54
C SER A 64 33.58 -7.71 21.49
N VAL A 65 32.53 -7.82 20.69
CA VAL A 65 32.53 -8.65 19.49
C VAL A 65 33.46 -7.95 18.48
N PRO A 66 34.51 -8.61 17.98
CA PRO A 66 35.28 -8.04 16.87
C PRO A 66 34.37 -7.93 15.67
N ASP A 67 34.39 -6.77 15.06
CA ASP A 67 33.69 -6.48 13.81
C ASP A 67 34.38 -7.22 12.65
N THR A 68 34.10 -8.53 12.53
CA THR A 68 34.51 -9.36 11.40
C THR A 68 33.35 -10.27 11.01
N THR A 69 32.23 -9.64 10.59
CA THR A 69 31.33 -10.34 9.69
C THR A 69 32.00 -10.29 8.30
N PRO A 70 32.40 -11.44 7.73
CA PRO A 70 32.82 -11.45 6.34
C PRO A 70 31.63 -10.95 5.50
N PRO A 71 31.86 -10.22 4.39
CA PRO A 71 30.78 -9.83 3.51
C PRO A 71 30.00 -11.08 3.13
N TYR A 72 28.71 -11.09 3.45
CA TYR A 72 27.82 -12.20 3.15
C TYR A 72 27.80 -12.38 1.62
N THR A 73 28.44 -13.43 1.14
CA THR A 73 28.36 -13.82 -0.26
C THR A 73 27.13 -14.70 -0.43
N LEU A 74 26.19 -14.26 -1.26
CA LEU A 74 25.02 -15.02 -1.68
C LEU A 74 25.45 -16.44 -2.10
N PRO A 75 24.79 -17.51 -1.63
CA PRO A 75 24.96 -18.85 -2.14
C PRO A 75 24.75 -18.84 -3.67
N ASP A 76 25.51 -19.66 -4.41
CA ASP A 76 25.50 -19.69 -5.88
C ASP A 76 24.11 -19.98 -6.47
N GLU A 77 23.23 -20.62 -5.73
CA GLU A 77 21.83 -20.91 -6.09
C GLU A 77 20.95 -19.66 -6.18
N PHE A 78 21.35 -18.53 -5.59
CA PHE A 78 20.61 -17.25 -5.64
C PHE A 78 21.25 -16.21 -6.57
N ARG A 79 22.33 -16.52 -7.27
CA ARG A 79 23.02 -15.59 -8.19
C ARG A 79 22.24 -15.26 -9.46
N GLY A 80 21.05 -15.84 -9.66
CA GLY A 80 20.17 -15.57 -10.80
C GLY A 80 19.05 -14.56 -10.53
N GLU A 81 18.85 -14.14 -9.28
CA GLU A 81 17.79 -13.18 -8.92
C GLU A 81 18.21 -11.77 -9.37
N LYS A 82 17.34 -11.15 -10.17
CA LYS A 82 17.52 -9.76 -10.58
C LYS A 82 17.37 -8.87 -9.37
N VAL A 83 18.48 -8.30 -8.91
CA VAL A 83 18.40 -7.12 -8.03
C VAL A 83 17.68 -6.03 -8.81
N PRO A 84 16.56 -5.46 -8.32
CA PRO A 84 15.86 -4.41 -9.03
C PRO A 84 16.82 -3.27 -9.33
N ALA A 85 16.74 -2.72 -10.53
CA ALA A 85 17.48 -1.50 -10.83
C ALA A 85 16.99 -0.40 -9.88
N ALA A 86 17.93 0.35 -9.30
CA ALA A 86 17.58 1.51 -8.49
C ALA A 86 16.64 2.42 -9.28
N PHE A 87 15.54 2.84 -8.63
CA PHE A 87 14.64 3.81 -9.24
C PHE A 87 15.39 5.15 -9.34
N ASN A 88 15.70 5.57 -10.56
CA ASN A 88 16.42 6.83 -10.78
C ASN A 88 15.48 7.90 -11.33
N PRO A 89 15.62 9.15 -10.90
CA PRO A 89 14.89 10.27 -11.48
C PRO A 89 15.08 10.34 -13.01
N VAL A 90 14.11 10.94 -13.70
CA VAL A 90 14.20 11.19 -15.14
C VAL A 90 15.32 12.21 -15.39
N ALA A 91 16.36 11.81 -16.06
CA ALA A 91 17.41 12.75 -16.49
C ALA A 91 16.83 13.72 -17.53
N SER A 92 16.98 15.03 -17.28
CA SER A 92 16.47 16.06 -18.16
C SER A 92 17.31 17.34 -17.99
N PRO A 93 17.52 18.13 -19.05
CA PRO A 93 18.16 19.46 -18.94
C PRO A 93 17.36 20.44 -18.08
N TYR A 94 16.07 20.15 -17.86
CA TYR A 94 15.17 20.96 -17.02
C TYR A 94 15.18 20.54 -15.55
N LEU A 95 15.84 19.43 -15.19
CA LEU A 95 15.92 18.93 -13.83
C LEU A 95 16.78 19.83 -12.96
N LEU A 96 16.18 20.49 -11.98
CA LEU A 96 16.83 21.39 -11.04
C LEU A 96 17.32 20.66 -9.79
N SER A 97 16.50 19.76 -9.25
CA SER A 97 16.81 18.95 -8.08
C SER A 97 16.17 17.57 -8.20
N ALA A 98 16.82 16.56 -7.67
CA ALA A 98 16.35 15.18 -7.73
C ALA A 98 16.45 14.52 -6.35
N PRO A 99 15.47 13.68 -5.97
CA PRO A 99 15.53 12.92 -4.73
C PRO A 99 16.55 11.79 -4.82
N ALA A 100 17.11 11.41 -3.67
CA ALA A 100 17.86 10.18 -3.51
C ALA A 100 16.92 9.07 -3.03
N TYR A 101 16.48 8.19 -3.93
CA TYR A 101 15.64 7.05 -3.55
C TYR A 101 16.46 5.98 -2.81
N PRO A 102 15.92 5.38 -1.73
CA PRO A 102 16.55 4.28 -1.03
C PRO A 102 16.79 3.08 -1.97
N GLN A 103 17.92 2.40 -1.78
CA GLN A 103 18.18 1.12 -2.43
C GLN A 103 17.34 0.05 -1.75
N MET A 104 16.62 -0.77 -2.52
CA MET A 104 15.87 -1.92 -2.02
C MET A 104 16.67 -3.20 -2.18
N VAL A 105 16.49 -4.11 -1.23
CA VAL A 105 17.04 -5.48 -1.29
C VAL A 105 16.10 -6.34 -2.12
N GLY A 106 16.63 -7.16 -3.04
CA GLY A 106 15.83 -8.03 -3.90
C GLY A 106 15.07 -9.11 -3.12
N TYR A 107 13.95 -9.55 -3.66
CA TYR A 107 13.16 -10.66 -3.12
C TYR A 107 14.03 -11.94 -3.01
N GLY A 108 13.86 -12.68 -1.93
CA GLY A 108 14.67 -13.86 -1.62
C GLY A 108 15.46 -13.72 -0.31
N PHE A 109 15.67 -12.51 0.18
CA PHE A 109 16.17 -12.24 1.52
C PHE A 109 15.04 -12.30 2.56
N THR A 110 14.46 -13.50 2.74
CA THR A 110 13.44 -13.75 3.75
C THR A 110 13.92 -13.29 5.13
N GLY A 111 13.24 -12.31 5.69
CA GLY A 111 13.56 -11.70 6.99
C GLY A 111 14.08 -10.26 6.91
N HIS A 112 14.63 -9.81 5.76
CA HIS A 112 15.02 -8.40 5.58
C HIS A 112 13.84 -7.51 5.20
N SER A 113 12.96 -8.00 4.33
CA SER A 113 11.81 -7.22 3.85
C SER A 113 10.82 -6.86 4.97
N ALA A 114 10.50 -7.82 5.86
CA ALA A 114 9.63 -7.56 7.01
C ALA A 114 10.28 -6.59 8.01
N SER A 115 11.59 -6.72 8.26
CA SER A 115 12.32 -5.82 9.17
C SER A 115 12.48 -4.41 8.59
N GLU A 116 12.68 -4.25 7.29
CA GLU A 116 12.72 -2.95 6.63
C GLU A 116 11.37 -2.24 6.68
N ARG A 117 10.26 -2.95 6.43
CA ARG A 117 8.91 -2.40 6.58
C ARG A 117 8.59 -2.03 8.03
N GLU A 118 9.01 -2.84 9.01
CA GLU A 118 8.81 -2.55 10.43
C GLU A 118 9.60 -1.31 10.88
N ILE A 119 10.82 -1.09 10.36
CA ILE A 119 11.64 0.10 10.61
C ILE A 119 10.98 1.36 10.06
N HIS A 120 10.26 1.25 8.92
CA HIS A 120 9.63 2.37 8.25
C HIS A 120 8.12 2.50 8.53
N ALA A 121 7.56 1.57 9.34
CA ALA A 121 6.15 1.64 9.75
C ALA A 121 5.84 2.99 10.40
N THR A 122 4.68 3.53 10.09
CA THR A 122 4.25 4.80 10.66
C THR A 122 4.01 4.67 12.16
N ASP A 123 4.40 5.68 12.93
CA ASP A 123 4.09 5.75 14.36
C ASP A 123 2.57 5.66 14.59
N ARG A 124 2.13 4.86 15.58
CA ARG A 124 0.70 4.67 15.87
C ARG A 124 -0.07 5.96 16.11
N GLY A 125 0.59 7.01 16.63
CA GLY A 125 -0.02 8.32 16.82
C GLY A 125 -0.34 9.07 15.52
N TYR A 126 0.40 8.83 14.46
CA TYR A 126 0.09 9.39 13.13
C TYR A 126 -1.04 8.64 12.43
N ALA A 127 -1.22 7.35 12.72
CA ALA A 127 -2.25 6.55 12.10
C ALA A 127 -3.67 7.12 12.31
N ASP A 128 -3.96 7.77 13.43
CA ASP A 128 -5.30 8.28 13.73
C ASP A 128 -5.63 9.57 12.94
N SER A 129 -4.66 10.49 12.78
CA SER A 129 -4.86 11.69 11.94
C SER A 129 -4.97 11.30 10.44
N LEU A 130 -4.11 10.40 9.97
CA LEU A 130 -4.16 9.86 8.61
C LEU A 130 -5.48 9.17 8.32
N LYS A 131 -5.98 8.33 9.23
CA LYS A 131 -7.29 7.66 9.06
C LYS A 131 -8.41 8.67 8.91
N THR A 132 -8.43 9.73 9.73
CA THR A 132 -9.45 10.77 9.62
C THR A 132 -9.39 11.50 8.28
N PHE A 133 -8.19 11.82 7.81
CA PHE A 133 -7.99 12.40 6.49
C PHE A 133 -8.48 11.47 5.38
N PHE A 134 -8.05 10.20 5.39
CA PHE A 134 -8.42 9.23 4.37
C PHE A 134 -9.93 8.94 4.36
N ASP A 135 -10.58 8.82 5.53
CA ASP A 135 -12.04 8.62 5.60
C ASP A 135 -12.79 9.77 4.94
N LYS A 136 -12.39 11.03 5.20
CA LYS A 136 -13.00 12.21 4.58
C LYS A 136 -12.76 12.24 3.06
N LEU A 137 -11.51 12.01 2.64
CA LEU A 137 -11.11 12.07 1.23
C LEU A 137 -11.80 10.98 0.40
N VAL A 138 -11.80 9.75 0.87
CA VAL A 138 -12.42 8.61 0.18
C VAL A 138 -13.93 8.84 0.04
N LYS A 139 -14.58 9.27 1.10
CA LYS A 139 -16.01 9.58 1.07
C LYS A 139 -16.33 10.67 0.05
N GLU A 140 -15.73 11.85 0.18
CA GLU A 140 -16.05 13.00 -0.69
C GLU A 140 -15.56 12.79 -2.13
N GLY A 141 -14.50 12.03 -2.33
CA GLY A 141 -13.91 11.75 -3.65
C GLY A 141 -14.66 10.70 -4.45
N LEU A 142 -15.33 9.74 -3.79
CA LEU A 142 -15.95 8.59 -4.47
C LEU A 142 -17.49 8.62 -4.48
N VAL A 143 -18.14 9.18 -3.46
CA VAL A 143 -19.62 9.10 -3.31
C VAL A 143 -20.39 9.64 -4.50
N SER A 144 -19.90 10.70 -5.13
CA SER A 144 -20.60 11.36 -6.25
C SER A 144 -20.17 10.86 -7.62
N GLN A 145 -19.33 9.83 -7.71
CA GLN A 145 -18.81 9.35 -8.98
C GLN A 145 -19.76 8.34 -9.63
N GLU A 146 -19.97 8.51 -10.93
CA GLU A 146 -20.70 7.55 -11.77
C GLU A 146 -19.67 6.67 -12.52
N GLY A 147 -19.99 5.39 -12.68
CA GLY A 147 -19.11 4.45 -13.37
C GLY A 147 -18.00 3.88 -12.51
N ASN A 148 -16.96 3.34 -13.15
CA ASN A 148 -15.76 2.85 -12.48
C ASN A 148 -14.91 4.02 -12.01
N VAL A 149 -14.39 3.92 -10.81
CA VAL A 149 -13.50 4.94 -10.27
C VAL A 149 -12.44 4.31 -9.37
N ALA A 150 -11.23 4.83 -9.46
CA ALA A 150 -10.14 4.53 -8.55
C ALA A 150 -9.46 5.81 -8.11
N LEU A 151 -9.02 5.88 -6.86
CA LEU A 151 -8.16 6.93 -6.36
C LEU A 151 -7.10 6.36 -5.43
N SER A 152 -5.96 7.06 -5.33
CA SER A 152 -4.92 6.76 -4.35
C SER A 152 -4.91 7.84 -3.25
N PRO A 153 -5.47 7.55 -2.07
CA PRO A 153 -5.48 8.51 -0.98
C PRO A 153 -4.09 8.92 -0.51
N VAL A 154 -3.13 7.98 -0.49
CA VAL A 154 -1.73 8.24 -0.12
C VAL A 154 -1.07 9.20 -1.11
N ASN A 155 -1.29 9.02 -2.42
CA ASN A 155 -0.72 9.90 -3.43
C ASN A 155 -1.28 11.33 -3.33
N ILE A 156 -2.59 11.46 -3.08
CA ILE A 156 -3.24 12.76 -2.85
C ILE A 156 -2.72 13.42 -1.57
N TYR A 157 -2.51 12.63 -0.50
CA TYR A 157 -1.91 13.11 0.74
C TYR A 157 -0.54 13.74 0.49
N LEU A 158 0.34 13.05 -0.24
CA LEU A 158 1.68 13.54 -0.55
C LEU A 158 1.65 14.80 -1.43
N ALA A 159 0.73 14.87 -2.40
CA ALA A 159 0.53 16.07 -3.23
C ALA A 159 0.15 17.29 -2.39
N LEU A 160 -0.81 17.11 -1.45
CA LEU A 160 -1.24 18.18 -0.54
C LEU A 160 -0.15 18.55 0.46
N ALA A 161 0.65 17.59 0.93
CA ALA A 161 1.78 17.85 1.80
C ALA A 161 2.84 18.73 1.12
N MET A 162 3.15 18.44 -0.15
CA MET A 162 4.03 19.31 -0.95
C MET A 162 3.42 20.71 -1.18
N LEU A 163 2.11 20.79 -1.45
CA LEU A 163 1.42 22.06 -1.63
C LEU A 163 1.50 22.91 -0.35
N ALA A 164 1.34 22.32 0.82
CA ALA A 164 1.48 23.01 2.11
C ALA A 164 2.91 23.54 2.32
N GLU A 165 3.93 22.79 1.88
CA GLU A 165 5.34 23.23 1.97
C GLU A 165 5.61 24.46 1.11
N THR A 166 4.92 24.59 -0.02
CA THR A 166 5.06 25.75 -0.92
C THR A 166 4.24 26.96 -0.48
N ALA A 167 3.27 26.79 0.42
CA ALA A 167 2.31 27.81 0.85
C ALA A 167 2.69 28.43 2.21
N GLU A 168 2.09 29.58 2.54
CA GLU A 168 2.18 30.27 3.83
C GLU A 168 0.78 30.66 4.33
N GLY A 169 0.74 31.22 5.55
CA GLY A 169 -0.47 31.81 6.12
C GLY A 169 -1.67 30.88 6.14
N ASN A 170 -2.85 31.41 5.77
CA ASN A 170 -4.10 30.66 5.79
C ASN A 170 -4.15 29.56 4.72
N SER A 171 -3.47 29.75 3.59
CA SER A 171 -3.34 28.72 2.54
C SER A 171 -2.69 27.44 3.05
N ARG A 172 -1.62 27.54 3.83
CA ARG A 172 -1.00 26.40 4.55
C ARG A 172 -1.90 25.86 5.64
N GLN A 173 -2.49 26.76 6.44
CA GLN A 173 -3.27 26.36 7.61
C GLN A 173 -4.47 25.48 7.24
N GLN A 174 -5.20 25.82 6.18
CA GLN A 174 -6.34 25.00 5.71
C GLN A 174 -5.92 23.57 5.37
N ILE A 175 -4.72 23.37 4.79
CA ILE A 175 -4.21 22.06 4.47
C ILE A 175 -3.83 21.30 5.77
N LEU A 176 -3.14 21.96 6.70
CA LEU A 176 -2.78 21.38 8.00
C LEU A 176 -4.02 20.98 8.79
N ASP A 177 -5.06 21.83 8.82
CA ASP A 177 -6.32 21.54 9.50
C ASP A 177 -7.02 20.30 8.93
N LEU A 178 -7.06 20.16 7.59
CA LEU A 178 -7.60 18.97 6.94
C LEU A 178 -6.82 17.71 7.32
N MET A 179 -5.49 17.82 7.39
CA MET A 179 -4.60 16.71 7.75
C MET A 179 -4.55 16.44 9.26
N GLY A 180 -5.14 17.33 10.09
CA GLY A 180 -5.14 17.21 11.55
C GLY A 180 -3.76 17.39 12.17
N LEU A 181 -2.97 18.33 11.64
CA LEU A 181 -1.59 18.61 12.07
C LEU A 181 -1.43 20.07 12.49
N ASP A 182 -0.58 20.30 13.50
CA ASP A 182 -0.41 21.61 14.12
C ASP A 182 0.73 22.43 13.48
N SER A 183 1.62 21.80 12.69
CA SER A 183 2.75 22.49 12.09
C SER A 183 3.25 21.84 10.81
N ILE A 184 3.99 22.62 10.00
CA ILE A 184 4.64 22.15 8.78
C ILE A 184 5.73 21.11 9.07
N GLU A 185 6.44 21.24 10.20
CA GLU A 185 7.46 20.30 10.64
C GLU A 185 6.83 18.92 10.96
N ALA A 186 5.68 18.91 11.62
CA ALA A 186 4.92 17.69 11.88
C ALA A 186 4.45 17.03 10.57
N LEU A 187 3.96 17.84 9.62
CA LEU A 187 3.56 17.37 8.30
C LEU A 187 4.74 16.78 7.52
N ARG A 188 5.89 17.48 7.50
CA ARG A 188 7.10 17.03 6.83
C ARG A 188 7.57 15.68 7.36
N LYS A 189 7.65 15.53 8.69
CA LYS A 189 7.98 14.25 9.33
C LYS A 189 7.00 13.14 8.97
N GLN A 190 5.69 13.43 9.01
CA GLN A 190 4.66 12.44 8.68
C GLN A 190 4.71 12.05 7.20
N ALA A 191 4.91 13.01 6.29
CA ALA A 191 5.00 12.75 4.85
C ALA A 191 6.22 11.87 4.51
N ASP A 192 7.38 12.12 5.12
CA ASP A 192 8.56 11.25 4.99
C ASP A 192 8.26 9.81 5.45
N GLN A 193 7.61 9.64 6.61
CA GLN A 193 7.23 8.32 7.11
C GLN A 193 6.21 7.62 6.21
N VAL A 194 5.17 8.33 5.75
CA VAL A 194 4.16 7.80 4.83
C VAL A 194 4.80 7.36 3.52
N TRP A 195 5.71 8.18 2.99
CA TRP A 195 6.40 7.85 1.76
C TRP A 195 7.26 6.58 1.93
N ARG A 196 8.10 6.52 2.98
CA ARG A 196 8.98 5.36 3.25
C ARG A 196 8.20 4.08 3.51
N ALA A 197 7.10 4.15 4.25
CA ALA A 197 6.26 2.99 4.54
C ALA A 197 5.60 2.41 3.28
N ASN A 198 5.40 3.22 2.24
CA ASN A 198 4.74 2.82 1.01
C ASN A 198 5.67 2.71 -0.22
N TYR A 199 6.97 3.02 -0.07
CA TYR A 199 7.95 2.83 -1.15
C TYR A 199 8.50 1.41 -1.11
N TRP A 200 8.30 0.67 -2.20
CA TRP A 200 8.73 -0.72 -2.32
C TRP A 200 9.12 -1.06 -3.76
N ASN A 201 10.23 -1.74 -3.93
CA ASN A 201 10.67 -2.29 -5.22
C ASN A 201 11.69 -3.39 -4.98
N ASP A 202 11.21 -4.64 -4.80
CA ASP A 202 12.03 -5.81 -4.48
C ASP A 202 12.20 -6.78 -5.66
N GLY A 203 11.68 -6.42 -6.84
CA GLY A 203 11.71 -7.25 -8.05
C GLY A 203 10.55 -8.22 -8.18
N LEU A 204 9.78 -8.47 -7.12
CA LEU A 204 8.52 -9.22 -7.12
C LEU A 204 7.32 -8.30 -7.02
N SER A 205 7.42 -7.29 -6.20
CA SER A 205 6.40 -6.26 -6.02
C SER A 205 6.99 -4.86 -6.18
N THR A 206 6.17 -3.93 -6.62
CA THR A 206 6.55 -2.53 -6.85
C THR A 206 5.48 -1.63 -6.24
N SER A 207 5.90 -0.68 -5.41
CA SER A 207 5.13 0.46 -4.94
C SER A 207 6.03 1.68 -4.98
N VAL A 208 5.99 2.43 -6.07
CA VAL A 208 6.82 3.61 -6.29
C VAL A 208 5.95 4.84 -6.30
N LEU A 209 6.13 5.66 -5.27
CA LEU A 209 5.47 6.96 -5.14
C LEU A 209 6.44 8.03 -5.63
N ALA A 210 6.08 8.71 -6.70
CA ALA A 210 6.88 9.75 -7.30
C ALA A 210 6.16 11.09 -7.25
N SER A 211 6.89 12.13 -6.90
CA SER A 211 6.40 13.51 -6.81
C SER A 211 7.28 14.44 -7.61
N SER A 212 6.69 15.49 -8.19
CA SER A 212 7.45 16.50 -8.90
C SER A 212 6.86 17.90 -8.77
N LEU A 213 7.74 18.91 -8.79
CA LEU A 213 7.41 20.32 -8.89
C LEU A 213 7.96 20.86 -10.21
N TRP A 214 7.14 21.61 -10.94
CA TRP A 214 7.47 22.25 -12.21
C TRP A 214 7.39 23.76 -12.03
N LEU A 215 8.49 24.47 -12.30
CA LEU A 215 8.62 25.91 -12.10
C LEU A 215 8.85 26.62 -13.44
N ASP A 216 8.20 27.76 -13.61
CA ASP A 216 8.49 28.65 -14.73
C ASP A 216 9.88 29.25 -14.60
N GLU A 217 10.61 29.33 -15.71
CA GLU A 217 11.99 29.86 -15.72
C GLU A 217 12.08 31.35 -15.34
N ARG A 218 10.99 32.09 -15.45
CA ARG A 218 10.91 33.52 -15.09
C ARG A 218 10.86 33.76 -13.58
N LEU A 219 10.50 32.72 -12.80
CA LEU A 219 10.35 32.87 -11.36
C LEU A 219 11.69 32.91 -10.61
N SER A 220 11.74 33.75 -9.59
CA SER A 220 12.63 33.56 -8.45
C SER A 220 11.98 32.61 -7.47
N TYR A 221 12.74 31.71 -6.89
CA TYR A 221 12.21 30.72 -5.93
C TYR A 221 13.14 30.57 -4.72
N ASN A 222 12.60 30.10 -3.63
CA ASN A 222 13.33 29.79 -2.41
C ASN A 222 14.01 28.43 -2.53
N GLU A 223 15.34 28.42 -2.64
CA GLU A 223 16.13 27.18 -2.75
C GLU A 223 15.98 26.26 -1.54
N ALA A 224 15.74 26.81 -0.33
CA ALA A 224 15.53 25.99 0.86
C ALA A 224 14.24 25.14 0.76
N VAL A 225 13.15 25.70 0.19
CA VAL A 225 11.92 24.95 -0.05
C VAL A 225 12.14 23.89 -1.13
N VAL A 226 12.82 24.23 -2.23
CA VAL A 226 13.17 23.27 -3.29
C VAL A 226 13.96 22.07 -2.72
N ASN A 227 14.97 22.33 -1.88
CA ASN A 227 15.75 21.29 -1.23
C ASN A 227 14.88 20.44 -0.29
N THR A 228 14.02 21.08 0.52
CA THR A 228 13.07 20.37 1.41
C THR A 228 12.15 19.43 0.62
N LEU A 229 11.64 19.87 -0.55
CA LEU A 229 10.80 19.03 -1.40
C LEU A 229 11.54 17.78 -1.89
N SER A 230 12.81 17.92 -2.27
CA SER A 230 13.61 16.76 -2.71
C SER A 230 14.04 15.85 -1.56
N GLU A 231 14.37 16.39 -0.40
CA GLU A 231 14.92 15.64 0.73
C GLU A 231 13.85 14.97 1.59
N SER A 232 12.70 15.64 1.81
CA SER A 232 11.65 15.18 2.74
C SER A 232 10.40 14.66 2.04
N TYR A 233 10.15 15.04 0.79
CA TYR A 233 8.98 14.59 0.02
C TYR A 233 9.37 13.76 -1.21
N TYR A 234 10.66 13.48 -1.38
CA TYR A 234 11.20 12.70 -2.51
C TYR A 234 10.77 13.23 -3.87
N ALA A 235 10.66 14.55 -3.99
CA ALA A 235 10.18 15.21 -5.20
C ALA A 235 11.33 15.58 -6.15
N SER A 236 11.12 15.33 -7.43
CA SER A 236 11.95 15.89 -8.50
C SER A 236 11.49 17.33 -8.80
N VAL A 237 12.40 18.27 -8.91
CA VAL A 237 12.07 19.65 -9.23
C VAL A 237 12.60 20.00 -10.62
N PHE A 238 11.72 20.49 -11.48
CA PHE A 238 12.03 20.88 -12.84
C PHE A 238 11.80 22.39 -13.02
N ARG A 239 12.58 23.02 -13.91
CA ARG A 239 12.45 24.44 -14.25
C ARG A 239 12.63 24.65 -15.74
N GLY A 240 11.70 25.35 -16.36
CA GLY A 240 11.76 25.64 -17.80
C GLY A 240 10.63 26.57 -18.24
N GLN A 241 10.58 26.85 -19.54
CA GLN A 241 9.52 27.68 -20.12
C GLN A 241 8.20 26.95 -20.06
N MET A 242 7.25 27.44 -19.24
CA MET A 242 5.91 26.88 -19.16
C MET A 242 5.21 26.97 -20.52
N GLY A 243 4.46 25.92 -20.88
CA GLY A 243 3.76 25.80 -22.15
C GLY A 243 4.62 25.39 -23.34
N SER A 244 5.95 25.34 -23.20
CA SER A 244 6.82 24.83 -24.28
C SER A 244 6.57 23.35 -24.57
N THR A 245 6.78 22.97 -25.82
CA THR A 245 6.64 21.55 -26.25
C THR A 245 7.66 20.67 -25.51
N GLU A 246 8.88 21.15 -25.33
CA GLU A 246 9.98 20.42 -24.72
C GLU A 246 9.72 20.15 -23.25
N LEU A 247 9.21 21.12 -22.47
CA LEU A 247 8.89 20.93 -21.06
C LEU A 247 7.67 20.03 -20.90
N ASN A 248 6.66 20.16 -21.77
CA ASN A 248 5.48 19.27 -21.80
C ASN A 248 5.86 17.82 -22.12
N ASN A 249 6.75 17.59 -23.08
CA ASN A 249 7.26 16.24 -23.36
C ASN A 249 8.00 15.68 -22.13
N THR A 250 8.81 16.50 -21.45
CA THR A 250 9.51 16.08 -20.24
C THR A 250 8.53 15.68 -19.13
N LEU A 251 7.42 16.43 -18.94
CA LEU A 251 6.37 16.08 -17.98
C LEU A 251 5.70 14.76 -18.35
N GLN A 252 5.35 14.57 -19.61
CA GLN A 252 4.71 13.34 -20.09
C GLN A 252 5.63 12.12 -19.95
N ASP A 253 6.91 12.27 -20.28
CA ASP A 253 7.92 11.22 -20.08
C ASP A 253 8.10 10.88 -18.58
N TRP A 254 8.09 11.91 -17.72
CA TRP A 254 8.15 11.73 -16.28
C TRP A 254 6.93 10.97 -15.74
N LEU A 255 5.73 11.36 -16.14
CA LEU A 255 4.48 10.68 -15.77
C LEU A 255 4.44 9.23 -16.27
N ASN A 256 4.75 9.00 -17.53
CA ASN A 256 4.76 7.64 -18.12
C ASN A 256 5.73 6.74 -17.37
N LYS A 257 6.96 7.20 -17.14
CA LYS A 257 7.96 6.41 -16.40
C LYS A 257 7.49 6.08 -14.98
N ASN A 258 6.91 7.04 -14.25
CA ASN A 258 6.54 6.89 -12.85
C ASN A 258 5.17 6.23 -12.64
N THR A 259 4.44 5.94 -13.71
CA THR A 259 3.20 5.13 -13.69
C THR A 259 3.39 3.76 -14.35
N GLY A 260 4.64 3.40 -14.70
CA GLY A 260 4.91 2.15 -15.43
C GLY A 260 4.17 2.08 -16.78
N GLU A 261 3.99 3.23 -17.46
CA GLU A 261 3.26 3.40 -18.71
C GLU A 261 1.76 3.03 -18.66
N LEU A 262 1.23 2.73 -17.45
CA LEU A 262 -0.16 2.30 -17.27
C LEU A 262 -1.18 3.39 -17.58
N LEU A 263 -0.79 4.66 -17.54
CA LEU A 263 -1.64 5.81 -17.76
C LEU A 263 -1.34 6.56 -19.08
N SER A 264 -0.65 5.95 -20.03
CA SER A 264 -0.18 6.60 -21.27
C SER A 264 -1.30 7.28 -22.07
N ASP A 265 -2.52 6.71 -22.04
CA ASP A 265 -3.68 7.33 -22.70
C ASP A 265 -4.13 8.64 -22.06
N TYR A 266 -3.91 8.82 -20.77
CA TYR A 266 -4.21 10.06 -20.05
C TYR A 266 -3.06 11.06 -20.11
N VAL A 267 -1.83 10.55 -20.03
CA VAL A 267 -0.61 11.36 -19.97
C VAL A 267 -0.41 12.20 -21.23
N LYS A 268 -0.74 11.68 -22.41
CA LYS A 268 -0.60 12.40 -23.69
C LYS A 268 -1.36 13.72 -23.75
N ASP A 269 -2.42 13.87 -22.94
CA ASP A 269 -3.26 15.06 -22.89
C ASP A 269 -2.86 16.03 -21.75
N VAL A 270 -1.93 15.62 -20.86
CA VAL A 270 -1.44 16.45 -19.76
C VAL A 270 -0.48 17.50 -20.30
N LYS A 271 -0.74 18.78 -19.98
CA LYS A 271 0.05 19.91 -20.44
C LYS A 271 0.15 20.98 -19.37
N LEU A 272 1.34 21.56 -19.26
CA LEU A 272 1.55 22.84 -18.59
C LEU A 272 1.13 23.96 -19.55
N THR A 273 0.35 24.90 -19.09
CA THR A 273 -0.09 26.06 -19.90
C THR A 273 0.96 27.18 -19.84
N ALA A 274 1.00 28.07 -20.82
CA ALA A 274 2.02 29.12 -20.92
C ALA A 274 1.89 30.20 -19.82
N ASP A 275 0.73 30.31 -19.21
CA ASP A 275 0.41 31.22 -18.10
C ASP A 275 0.60 30.59 -16.73
N ALA A 276 0.82 29.26 -16.67
CA ALA A 276 1.17 28.59 -15.43
C ALA A 276 2.50 29.12 -14.88
N VAL A 277 2.59 29.28 -13.56
CA VAL A 277 3.82 29.71 -12.87
C VAL A 277 4.46 28.55 -12.13
N MET A 278 3.65 27.63 -11.63
CA MET A 278 4.11 26.37 -11.04
C MET A 278 3.05 25.27 -11.22
N SER A 279 3.49 24.02 -11.19
CA SER A 279 2.62 22.85 -11.19
C SER A 279 3.21 21.75 -10.34
N LEU A 280 2.35 21.01 -9.65
CA LEU A 280 2.69 19.81 -8.89
C LEU A 280 2.14 18.61 -9.63
N ALA A 281 2.94 17.56 -9.76
CA ALA A 281 2.48 16.29 -10.28
C ALA A 281 2.94 15.15 -9.37
N THR A 282 2.03 14.22 -9.11
CA THR A 282 2.33 12.99 -8.37
C THR A 282 1.91 11.78 -9.19
N ALA A 283 2.65 10.72 -9.08
CA ALA A 283 2.41 9.46 -9.76
C ALA A 283 2.63 8.29 -8.80
N ILE A 284 1.91 7.20 -9.01
CA ILE A 284 2.12 5.96 -8.30
C ILE A 284 2.11 4.80 -9.28
N HIS A 285 3.15 3.97 -9.18
CA HIS A 285 3.22 2.68 -9.85
C HIS A 285 3.16 1.59 -8.79
N TYR A 286 2.10 0.80 -8.83
CA TYR A 286 1.91 -0.32 -7.91
C TYR A 286 1.69 -1.62 -8.67
N GLN A 287 2.43 -2.66 -8.26
CA GLN A 287 2.32 -4.00 -8.78
C GLN A 287 2.62 -5.00 -7.66
N ALA A 288 1.76 -5.98 -7.46
CA ALA A 288 1.98 -7.06 -6.51
C ALA A 288 1.26 -8.33 -6.97
N GLU A 289 1.89 -9.48 -6.77
CA GLU A 289 1.29 -10.78 -7.04
C GLU A 289 0.39 -11.21 -5.88
N TRP A 290 -0.64 -12.04 -6.19
CA TRP A 290 -1.42 -12.70 -5.15
C TRP A 290 -0.53 -13.62 -4.33
N HIS A 291 -0.76 -13.67 -3.02
CA HIS A 291 -0.15 -14.69 -2.17
C HIS A 291 -0.65 -16.09 -2.59
N ASP A 292 -1.98 -16.22 -2.78
CA ASP A 292 -2.66 -17.42 -3.24
C ASP A 292 -3.14 -17.17 -4.67
N PHE A 293 -2.61 -17.92 -5.64
CA PHE A 293 -2.89 -17.68 -7.05
C PHE A 293 -4.30 -18.14 -7.46
N PHE A 294 -4.81 -17.57 -8.56
CA PHE A 294 -6.02 -18.02 -9.23
C PHE A 294 -5.67 -18.92 -10.42
N PRO A 295 -6.06 -20.22 -10.41
CA PRO A 295 -5.82 -21.10 -11.55
C PRO A 295 -6.58 -20.62 -12.78
N LYS A 296 -5.88 -20.36 -13.90
CA LYS A 296 -6.50 -19.88 -15.15
C LYS A 296 -7.52 -20.87 -15.72
N GLU A 297 -7.33 -22.15 -15.44
CA GLU A 297 -8.20 -23.25 -15.87
C GLU A 297 -9.57 -23.23 -15.20
N LEU A 298 -9.69 -22.54 -14.05
CA LEU A 298 -10.96 -22.41 -13.33
C LEU A 298 -11.77 -21.19 -13.76
N ASN A 299 -11.25 -20.34 -14.65
CA ASN A 299 -11.99 -19.17 -15.13
C ASN A 299 -13.29 -19.56 -15.83
N THR A 300 -14.35 -18.80 -15.59
CA THR A 300 -15.62 -18.94 -16.28
C THR A 300 -16.10 -17.60 -16.83
N GLU A 301 -16.91 -17.66 -17.89
CA GLU A 301 -17.69 -16.51 -18.32
C GLU A 301 -19.02 -16.55 -17.59
N ASP A 302 -19.36 -15.47 -16.87
CA ASP A 302 -20.63 -15.38 -16.12
C ASP A 302 -21.15 -13.93 -16.13
N ILE A 303 -22.34 -13.74 -15.60
CA ILE A 303 -23.07 -12.48 -15.61
C ILE A 303 -22.62 -11.59 -14.46
N PHE A 304 -22.23 -10.36 -14.78
CA PHE A 304 -22.07 -9.26 -13.84
C PHE A 304 -23.22 -8.26 -14.01
N ARG A 305 -23.95 -7.99 -12.95
CA ARG A 305 -25.11 -7.07 -12.93
C ARG A 305 -24.60 -5.63 -12.78
N THR A 306 -24.40 -4.92 -13.91
CA THR A 306 -24.00 -3.52 -13.88
C THR A 306 -25.20 -2.60 -13.59
N PRO A 307 -25.00 -1.33 -13.19
CA PRO A 307 -26.10 -0.37 -13.03
C PRO A 307 -26.93 -0.12 -14.30
N THR A 308 -26.37 -0.41 -15.47
CA THR A 308 -27.01 -0.17 -16.78
C THR A 308 -27.51 -1.42 -17.47
N GLY A 309 -27.34 -2.61 -16.84
CA GLY A 309 -27.76 -3.91 -17.40
C GLY A 309 -26.70 -4.98 -17.20
N ASP A 310 -27.06 -6.20 -17.55
CA ASP A 310 -26.21 -7.38 -17.37
C ASP A 310 -25.09 -7.41 -18.42
N LYS A 311 -23.88 -7.83 -18.00
CA LYS A 311 -22.71 -7.98 -18.85
C LYS A 311 -22.05 -9.33 -18.58
N THR A 312 -21.68 -10.07 -19.62
CA THR A 312 -20.85 -11.26 -19.50
C THR A 312 -19.39 -10.86 -19.32
N VAL A 313 -18.75 -11.34 -18.26
CA VAL A 313 -17.36 -11.06 -17.94
C VAL A 313 -16.65 -12.33 -17.46
N THR A 314 -15.32 -12.34 -17.52
CA THR A 314 -14.52 -13.46 -17.03
C THR A 314 -14.36 -13.39 -15.52
N PHE A 315 -14.80 -14.43 -14.81
CA PHE A 315 -14.58 -14.61 -13.38
C PHE A 315 -13.40 -15.55 -13.13
N MET A 316 -12.54 -15.16 -12.19
CA MET A 316 -11.51 -15.99 -11.58
C MET A 316 -12.07 -16.68 -10.34
N HIS A 317 -11.65 -17.91 -10.08
CA HIS A 317 -12.17 -18.70 -8.97
C HIS A 317 -11.05 -19.25 -8.10
N THR A 318 -11.30 -19.25 -6.79
CA THR A 318 -10.47 -19.95 -5.79
C THR A 318 -11.33 -20.38 -4.61
N SER A 319 -10.93 -21.46 -3.93
CA SER A 319 -11.61 -21.93 -2.72
C SER A 319 -10.57 -22.16 -1.64
N ASP A 320 -10.65 -21.40 -0.55
CA ASP A 320 -9.71 -21.52 0.55
C ASP A 320 -10.32 -21.08 1.89
N ARG A 321 -9.67 -21.50 2.99
CA ARG A 321 -10.02 -21.08 4.37
C ARG A 321 -9.52 -19.69 4.68
N ARG A 322 -10.42 -18.72 4.58
CA ARG A 322 -10.11 -17.31 4.84
C ARG A 322 -11.12 -16.65 5.79
N GLY A 323 -10.81 -15.44 6.25
CA GLY A 323 -11.75 -14.60 6.96
C GLY A 323 -12.88 -14.18 6.04
N TYR A 324 -14.13 -14.46 6.43
CA TYR A 324 -15.31 -13.82 5.90
C TYR A 324 -15.74 -12.75 6.90
N TYR A 325 -15.80 -11.51 6.43
CA TYR A 325 -16.11 -10.33 7.23
C TYR A 325 -17.51 -9.83 6.88
N TRP A 326 -18.18 -9.23 7.86
CA TRP A 326 -19.45 -8.57 7.60
C TRP A 326 -19.74 -7.47 8.61
N GLY A 327 -20.57 -6.51 8.20
CA GLY A 327 -21.06 -5.41 9.01
C GLY A 327 -22.49 -5.06 8.63
N GLU A 328 -22.89 -3.83 8.89
CA GLU A 328 -24.21 -3.34 8.51
C GLU A 328 -24.21 -2.99 7.01
N GLY A 329 -24.93 -3.82 6.22
CA GLY A 329 -25.14 -3.57 4.80
C GLY A 329 -24.00 -4.02 3.88
N TYR A 330 -23.02 -4.79 4.39
CA TYR A 330 -21.94 -5.32 3.56
C TYR A 330 -21.39 -6.64 4.05
N SER A 331 -20.79 -7.37 3.12
CA SER A 331 -19.87 -8.46 3.39
C SER A 331 -18.53 -8.21 2.69
N ALA A 332 -17.46 -8.82 3.18
CA ALA A 332 -16.12 -8.59 2.64
C ALA A 332 -15.20 -9.79 2.82
N ILE A 333 -14.20 -9.86 1.96
CA ILE A 333 -13.04 -10.74 2.12
C ILE A 333 -11.75 -9.95 1.96
N CYS A 334 -10.67 -10.51 2.46
CA CYS A 334 -9.33 -9.97 2.31
C CYS A 334 -8.46 -10.98 1.56
N LEU A 335 -7.77 -10.51 0.52
CA LEU A 335 -6.79 -11.27 -0.25
C LEU A 335 -5.40 -10.75 0.07
N PRO A 336 -4.50 -11.55 0.64
CA PRO A 336 -3.11 -11.16 0.86
C PRO A 336 -2.35 -11.11 -0.46
N LEU A 337 -1.42 -10.16 -0.56
CA LEU A 337 -0.48 -10.00 -1.64
C LEU A 337 0.92 -10.44 -1.18
N LYS A 338 1.80 -10.83 -2.09
CA LYS A 338 3.19 -11.21 -1.77
C LYS A 338 4.01 -10.03 -1.24
N SER A 339 3.57 -8.82 -1.51
CA SER A 339 4.11 -7.59 -0.92
C SER A 339 3.77 -7.38 0.55
N GLU A 340 3.07 -8.33 1.21
CA GLU A 340 2.47 -8.20 2.54
C GLU A 340 1.31 -7.19 2.63
N ASP A 341 0.98 -6.55 1.52
CA ASP A 341 -0.21 -5.71 1.42
C ASP A 341 -1.48 -6.56 1.35
N LEU A 342 -2.61 -5.92 1.52
CA LEU A 342 -3.91 -6.58 1.56
C LEU A 342 -4.85 -5.96 0.53
N MET A 343 -5.56 -6.79 -0.23
CA MET A 343 -6.67 -6.33 -1.05
C MET A 343 -8.00 -6.71 -0.43
N TRP A 344 -8.73 -5.72 0.01
CA TRP A 344 -10.11 -5.86 0.48
C TRP A 344 -11.08 -5.79 -0.68
N LEU A 345 -12.01 -6.73 -0.72
CA LEU A 345 -13.14 -6.78 -1.63
C LEU A 345 -14.41 -6.68 -0.80
N ILE A 346 -15.17 -5.61 -1.00
CA ILE A 346 -16.31 -5.23 -0.15
C ILE A 346 -17.56 -5.22 -1.00
N LEU A 347 -18.44 -6.18 -0.77
CA LEU A 347 -19.67 -6.36 -1.51
C LEU A 347 -20.85 -5.78 -0.71
N PRO A 348 -21.56 -4.77 -1.24
CA PRO A 348 -22.79 -4.27 -0.64
C PRO A 348 -23.85 -5.39 -0.57
N ASP A 349 -24.66 -5.43 0.48
CA ASP A 349 -25.82 -6.30 0.56
C ASP A 349 -26.81 -6.03 -0.58
N GLU A 350 -27.67 -6.99 -0.91
CA GLU A 350 -28.67 -6.79 -1.95
C GLU A 350 -29.56 -5.57 -1.66
N GLY A 351 -29.74 -4.73 -2.68
CA GLY A 351 -30.48 -3.47 -2.58
C GLY A 351 -29.66 -2.28 -2.08
N LYS A 352 -28.40 -2.46 -1.73
CA LYS A 352 -27.44 -1.39 -1.45
C LYS A 352 -26.42 -1.23 -2.58
N THR A 353 -25.85 -0.04 -2.67
CA THR A 353 -24.81 0.32 -3.65
C THR A 353 -23.49 0.63 -2.95
N PRO A 354 -22.35 0.63 -3.67
CA PRO A 354 -21.09 1.14 -3.14
C PRO A 354 -21.22 2.58 -2.59
N ALA A 355 -21.98 3.45 -3.24
CA ALA A 355 -22.20 4.82 -2.78
C ALA A 355 -22.93 4.89 -1.43
N ASP A 356 -23.87 3.97 -1.14
CA ASP A 356 -24.54 3.90 0.15
C ASP A 356 -23.51 3.56 1.26
N LEU A 357 -22.63 2.59 1.04
CA LEU A 357 -21.59 2.22 2.00
C LEU A 357 -20.59 3.35 2.26
N LEU A 358 -20.21 4.08 1.20
CA LEU A 358 -19.32 5.24 1.31
C LEU A 358 -19.99 6.39 2.08
N SER A 359 -21.28 6.63 1.82
CA SER A 359 -22.05 7.68 2.52
C SER A 359 -22.18 7.39 4.01
N GLU A 360 -22.38 6.13 4.39
CA GLU A 360 -22.37 5.69 5.79
C GLU A 360 -20.97 5.76 6.41
N GLY A 361 -19.90 5.59 5.61
CA GLY A 361 -18.50 5.73 6.00
C GLY A 361 -18.02 4.72 7.05
N LYS A 362 -18.71 3.57 7.19
CA LYS A 362 -18.39 2.57 8.22
C LYS A 362 -17.59 1.40 7.69
N ALA A 363 -17.93 0.86 6.52
CA ALA A 363 -17.43 -0.41 6.02
C ALA A 363 -15.89 -0.45 5.92
N ILE A 364 -15.29 0.50 5.20
CA ILE A 364 -13.83 0.59 5.04
C ILE A 364 -13.16 0.77 6.40
N ARG A 365 -13.68 1.66 7.23
CA ARG A 365 -13.12 1.95 8.57
C ARG A 365 -13.18 0.73 9.50
N GLU A 366 -14.30 -0.02 9.53
CA GLU A 366 -14.43 -1.22 10.35
C GLU A 366 -13.46 -2.32 9.91
N LEU A 367 -13.28 -2.51 8.61
CA LEU A 367 -12.34 -3.49 8.05
C LEU A 367 -10.89 -3.12 8.35
N MET A 368 -10.48 -1.90 8.04
CA MET A 368 -9.10 -1.45 8.27
C MET A 368 -8.72 -1.34 9.75
N ASN A 369 -9.68 -1.08 10.64
CA ASN A 369 -9.44 -1.04 12.09
C ASN A 369 -9.60 -2.42 12.77
N GLY A 370 -9.97 -3.46 12.02
CA GLY A 370 -10.18 -4.80 12.56
C GLY A 370 -11.37 -4.90 13.51
N THR A 371 -12.37 -4.02 13.37
CA THR A 371 -13.59 -4.01 14.21
C THR A 371 -14.80 -4.66 13.54
N ALA A 372 -14.71 -4.99 12.26
CA ALA A 372 -15.71 -5.76 11.55
C ALA A 372 -15.88 -7.16 12.17
N ARG A 373 -17.08 -7.72 12.11
CA ARG A 373 -17.30 -9.11 12.49
C ARG A 373 -16.57 -10.01 11.52
N VAL A 374 -15.97 -11.08 12.03
CA VAL A 374 -15.22 -12.01 11.18
C VAL A 374 -15.42 -13.45 11.63
N LYS A 375 -15.50 -14.36 10.67
CA LYS A 375 -15.47 -15.80 10.90
C LYS A 375 -14.58 -16.49 9.85
N ARG A 376 -13.72 -17.39 10.30
CA ARG A 376 -12.88 -18.16 9.37
C ARG A 376 -13.68 -19.37 8.86
N MET A 377 -13.90 -19.44 7.55
CA MET A 377 -14.66 -20.49 6.89
C MET A 377 -14.06 -20.84 5.52
N LEU A 378 -14.54 -21.89 4.88
CA LEU A 378 -14.23 -22.15 3.48
C LEU A 378 -14.98 -21.12 2.63
N VAL A 379 -14.26 -20.30 1.89
CA VAL A 379 -14.85 -19.29 1.01
C VAL A 379 -14.58 -19.68 -0.44
N ASN A 380 -15.65 -19.99 -1.16
CA ASN A 380 -15.62 -20.15 -2.62
C ASN A 380 -15.75 -18.76 -3.24
N LEU A 381 -14.64 -18.22 -3.69
CA LEU A 381 -14.58 -16.88 -4.26
C LEU A 381 -14.78 -16.93 -5.77
N SER A 382 -15.67 -16.05 -6.27
CA SER A 382 -15.81 -15.71 -7.68
C SER A 382 -15.55 -14.21 -7.84
N LEU A 383 -14.43 -13.85 -8.46
CA LEU A 383 -13.95 -12.47 -8.61
C LEU A 383 -13.83 -12.12 -10.09
N PRO A 384 -14.58 -11.12 -10.61
CA PRO A 384 -14.44 -10.72 -12.00
C PRO A 384 -13.05 -10.10 -12.23
N LYS A 385 -12.42 -10.39 -13.36
CA LYS A 385 -11.28 -9.60 -13.83
C LYS A 385 -11.75 -8.20 -14.12
N PHE A 386 -10.96 -7.21 -13.73
CA PHE A 386 -11.23 -5.84 -14.09
C PHE A 386 -9.97 -5.05 -14.39
N ASP A 387 -10.13 -4.05 -15.23
CA ASP A 387 -9.11 -3.06 -15.56
C ASP A 387 -9.79 -1.69 -15.61
N ILE A 388 -9.70 -0.97 -14.51
CA ILE A 388 -10.38 0.31 -14.35
C ILE A 388 -9.37 1.44 -14.27
N SER A 389 -9.66 2.50 -14.97
CA SER A 389 -8.91 3.75 -14.92
C SER A 389 -9.85 4.92 -14.73
N SER A 390 -9.42 5.93 -14.01
CA SER A 390 -10.19 7.13 -13.76
C SER A 390 -9.31 8.37 -13.73
N LYS A 391 -9.95 9.50 -14.06
CA LYS A 391 -9.37 10.83 -13.90
C LYS A 391 -10.35 11.68 -13.11
N LEU A 392 -9.89 12.22 -11.99
CA LEU A 392 -10.71 12.99 -11.06
C LEU A 392 -10.16 14.41 -10.95
N SER A 393 -11.02 15.42 -11.06
CA SER A 393 -10.72 16.78 -10.64
C SER A 393 -10.94 16.90 -9.14
N LEU A 394 -9.88 17.19 -8.39
CA LEU A 394 -9.93 17.21 -6.92
C LEU A 394 -10.33 18.55 -6.33
N VAL A 395 -10.29 19.65 -7.10
CA VAL A 395 -10.59 21.00 -6.58
C VAL A 395 -11.97 21.05 -5.89
N PRO A 396 -13.08 20.55 -6.50
CA PRO A 396 -14.38 20.56 -5.84
C PRO A 396 -14.42 19.76 -4.54
N THR A 397 -13.73 18.61 -4.51
CA THR A 397 -13.63 17.75 -3.33
C THR A 397 -12.86 18.44 -2.22
N LEU A 398 -11.70 19.03 -2.53
CA LEU A 398 -10.85 19.71 -1.57
C LEU A 398 -11.49 20.99 -1.02
N GLN A 399 -12.24 21.73 -1.84
CA GLN A 399 -13.03 22.87 -1.40
C GLN A 399 -14.10 22.48 -0.38
N LYS A 400 -14.83 21.37 -0.62
CA LYS A 400 -15.78 20.83 0.35
C LYS A 400 -15.11 20.39 1.65
N LEU A 401 -13.84 19.96 1.58
CA LEU A 401 -13.04 19.56 2.73
C LEU A 401 -12.37 20.75 3.44
N GLY A 402 -12.57 21.98 2.98
CA GLY A 402 -12.14 23.21 3.65
C GLY A 402 -10.87 23.86 3.07
N ILE A 403 -10.29 23.33 2.00
CA ILE A 403 -9.17 23.96 1.30
C ILE A 403 -9.74 24.87 0.22
N THR A 404 -9.66 26.18 0.40
CA THR A 404 -10.27 27.17 -0.53
C THR A 404 -9.29 28.21 -1.02
N ASP A 405 -8.40 28.71 -0.14
CA ASP A 405 -7.55 29.87 -0.43
C ASP A 405 -6.57 29.59 -1.55
N VAL A 406 -5.94 28.41 -1.56
CA VAL A 406 -4.98 28.01 -2.62
C VAL A 406 -5.58 27.98 -4.03
N PHE A 407 -6.92 27.93 -4.16
CA PHE A 407 -7.66 27.92 -5.40
C PHE A 407 -8.22 29.29 -5.79
N SER A 408 -7.79 30.34 -5.14
CA SER A 408 -8.33 31.69 -5.32
C SER A 408 -7.20 32.74 -5.27
N PRO A 409 -7.49 34.00 -5.64
CA PRO A 409 -6.52 35.10 -5.49
C PRO A 409 -6.05 35.37 -4.04
N LEU A 410 -6.64 34.72 -3.04
CA LEU A 410 -6.20 34.75 -1.64
C LEU A 410 -5.04 33.78 -1.36
N ALA A 411 -4.62 33.02 -2.34
CA ALA A 411 -3.52 32.07 -2.22
C ALA A 411 -2.23 32.79 -1.80
N ASP A 412 -1.51 32.17 -0.85
CA ASP A 412 -0.21 32.64 -0.38
C ASP A 412 0.84 31.54 -0.61
N PHE A 413 1.66 31.72 -1.64
CA PHE A 413 2.78 30.84 -1.97
C PHE A 413 4.14 31.50 -1.69
N SER A 414 4.17 32.48 -0.78
CA SER A 414 5.38 33.24 -0.45
C SER A 414 6.51 32.41 0.18
N ALA A 415 6.20 31.19 0.67
CA ALA A 415 7.24 30.25 1.10
C ALA A 415 8.17 29.88 -0.06
N LEU A 416 7.60 29.53 -1.21
CA LEU A 416 8.36 29.12 -2.40
C LEU A 416 8.70 30.29 -3.32
N ILE A 417 7.72 31.18 -3.60
CA ILE A 417 7.84 32.29 -4.57
C ILE A 417 7.87 33.60 -3.77
N PRO A 418 9.05 34.21 -3.59
CA PRO A 418 9.15 35.51 -2.93
C PRO A 418 8.23 36.52 -3.63
N GLN A 419 7.43 37.25 -2.87
CA GLN A 419 6.60 38.32 -3.42
C GLN A 419 7.47 39.37 -4.07
N THR A 420 7.36 39.52 -5.37
CA THR A 420 7.92 40.62 -6.14
C THR A 420 6.75 41.42 -6.70
N ASP A 421 6.91 42.75 -6.79
CA ASP A 421 5.84 43.69 -7.13
C ASP A 421 5.22 43.50 -8.53
N ASP A 422 5.77 42.62 -9.37
CA ASP A 422 5.42 42.45 -10.78
C ASP A 422 4.58 41.17 -11.11
N LEU A 423 4.31 40.30 -10.13
CA LEU A 423 3.55 39.08 -10.36
C LEU A 423 2.20 39.14 -9.63
N ALA A 424 1.11 38.91 -10.37
CA ALA A 424 -0.18 38.61 -9.76
C ALA A 424 -0.04 37.38 -8.86
N ASN A 425 -0.71 37.36 -7.70
CA ASN A 425 -0.66 36.22 -6.78
C ASN A 425 -1.03 34.93 -7.52
N PRO A 426 -0.11 33.96 -7.65
CA PRO A 426 -0.41 32.69 -8.28
C PRO A 426 -1.40 31.90 -7.41
N TYR A 427 -2.28 31.16 -8.04
CA TYR A 427 -3.18 30.22 -7.37
C TYR A 427 -3.27 28.91 -8.17
N VAL A 428 -3.74 27.85 -7.53
CA VAL A 428 -3.91 26.55 -8.16
C VAL A 428 -5.20 26.52 -8.94
N GLU A 429 -5.12 26.40 -10.26
CA GLU A 429 -6.29 26.32 -11.13
C GLU A 429 -6.94 24.94 -11.12
N SER A 430 -6.12 23.88 -11.13
CA SER A 430 -6.60 22.49 -11.14
C SER A 430 -5.66 21.57 -10.36
N ILE A 431 -6.25 20.53 -9.80
CA ILE A 431 -5.54 19.35 -9.30
C ILE A 431 -6.21 18.14 -9.93
N GLU A 432 -5.49 17.50 -10.84
CA GLU A 432 -5.97 16.29 -11.52
C GLU A 432 -5.33 15.05 -10.89
N HIS A 433 -6.17 14.07 -10.60
CA HIS A 433 -5.72 12.78 -10.11
C HIS A 433 -6.14 11.69 -11.09
N ALA A 434 -5.18 10.93 -11.60
CA ALA A 434 -5.44 9.77 -12.43
C ALA A 434 -4.95 8.51 -11.71
N ALA A 435 -5.76 7.46 -11.74
CA ALA A 435 -5.42 6.17 -11.19
C ALA A 435 -5.89 5.05 -12.12
N ARG A 436 -5.13 3.96 -12.17
CA ARG A 436 -5.52 2.71 -12.84
C ARG A 436 -5.25 1.56 -11.89
N VAL A 437 -6.22 0.65 -11.79
CA VAL A 437 -6.10 -0.60 -11.04
C VAL A 437 -6.62 -1.72 -11.94
N SER A 438 -5.75 -2.69 -12.20
CA SER A 438 -6.05 -3.87 -13.00
C SER A 438 -5.77 -5.11 -12.17
N ILE A 439 -6.66 -6.08 -12.20
CA ILE A 439 -6.46 -7.38 -11.58
C ILE A 439 -6.69 -8.52 -12.56
N ASN A 440 -5.85 -9.52 -12.43
CA ASN A 440 -5.94 -10.76 -13.16
C ASN A 440 -5.50 -11.94 -12.25
N GLU A 441 -5.31 -13.12 -12.80
CA GLU A 441 -4.94 -14.33 -12.06
C GLU A 441 -3.59 -14.23 -11.35
N ASP A 442 -2.70 -13.40 -11.85
CA ASP A 442 -1.34 -13.27 -11.33
C ASP A 442 -1.25 -12.26 -10.18
N GLY A 443 -2.16 -11.25 -10.15
CA GLY A 443 -2.15 -10.25 -9.10
C GLY A 443 -2.83 -8.94 -9.47
N VAL A 444 -2.41 -7.91 -8.74
CA VAL A 444 -2.72 -6.51 -9.05
C VAL A 444 -1.63 -6.01 -9.97
N THR A 445 -1.95 -5.78 -11.23
CA THR A 445 -1.05 -5.40 -12.33
C THR A 445 0.20 -6.30 -12.42
N ALA A 446 0.14 -7.45 -13.08
CA ALA A 446 1.16 -8.50 -12.97
C ALA A 446 1.89 -8.85 -14.27
N ALA A 447 3.16 -9.27 -14.09
CA ALA A 447 3.91 -10.10 -15.03
C ALA A 447 4.13 -11.49 -14.41
N ALA A 448 3.84 -12.57 -15.14
CA ALA A 448 3.68 -13.92 -14.60
C ALA A 448 4.97 -14.67 -14.31
N TYR A 449 5.00 -15.40 -13.19
CA TYR A 449 5.82 -16.59 -12.96
C TYR A 449 5.00 -17.66 -12.23
N THR A 450 5.03 -18.93 -12.71
CA THR A 450 4.23 -20.03 -12.15
C THR A 450 5.09 -20.94 -11.27
N LEU A 451 4.79 -21.02 -9.96
CA LEU A 451 5.33 -22.05 -9.07
C LEU A 451 4.18 -22.94 -8.57
N ILE A 452 4.18 -24.22 -8.92
CA ILE A 452 3.18 -25.19 -8.48
C ILE A 452 3.70 -25.90 -7.24
N ILE A 453 3.04 -25.72 -6.08
CA ILE A 453 3.32 -26.45 -4.85
C ILE A 453 2.16 -27.42 -4.58
N PHE A 454 2.44 -28.73 -4.54
CA PHE A 454 1.47 -29.75 -4.18
C PHE A 454 1.46 -29.99 -2.68
N TYR A 455 0.29 -29.84 -2.03
CA TYR A 455 0.07 -30.28 -0.67
C TYR A 455 -0.64 -31.64 -0.67
N GLY A 456 -0.02 -32.64 0.00
CA GLY A 456 -0.63 -33.95 0.23
C GLY A 456 -1.65 -33.86 1.38
N ALA A 457 -2.91 -34.16 1.11
CA ALA A 457 -3.95 -34.23 2.12
C ALA A 457 -3.89 -35.53 2.94
N THR A 458 -3.79 -35.43 4.25
CA THR A 458 -4.07 -36.53 5.17
C THR A 458 -5.04 -36.08 6.24
N ALA A 459 -6.20 -36.70 6.28
CA ALA A 459 -7.34 -36.68 7.18
C ALA A 459 -8.59 -35.96 6.65
N GLN A 460 -9.75 -36.62 6.81
CA GLN A 460 -11.04 -36.00 6.52
C GLN A 460 -11.22 -34.78 7.44
N PRO A 461 -11.47 -33.59 6.90
CA PRO A 461 -11.71 -32.41 7.71
C PRO A 461 -13.06 -32.55 8.44
N PRO A 462 -13.17 -32.00 9.67
CA PRO A 462 -14.47 -31.86 10.33
C PRO A 462 -15.42 -31.05 9.42
N VAL A 463 -16.76 -31.27 9.59
CA VAL A 463 -17.77 -30.53 8.83
C VAL A 463 -17.42 -29.05 8.83
N GLN A 464 -17.11 -28.52 7.66
CA GLN A 464 -16.56 -27.19 7.50
C GLN A 464 -17.69 -26.26 7.08
N GLU A 465 -17.85 -25.14 7.78
CA GLU A 465 -18.76 -24.10 7.30
C GLU A 465 -18.18 -23.50 6.02
N GLU A 466 -19.03 -23.38 5.03
CA GLU A 466 -18.70 -22.97 3.66
C GLU A 466 -19.63 -21.84 3.23
N ILE A 467 -19.10 -20.92 2.43
CA ILE A 467 -19.85 -19.80 1.85
C ILE A 467 -19.35 -19.49 0.44
N ASP A 468 -20.30 -19.23 -0.46
CA ASP A 468 -20.02 -18.68 -1.77
C ASP A 468 -19.96 -17.15 -1.67
N PHE A 469 -18.83 -16.57 -2.09
CA PHE A 469 -18.63 -15.12 -2.15
C PHE A 469 -18.44 -14.70 -3.61
N VAL A 470 -19.55 -14.27 -4.21
CA VAL A 470 -19.61 -13.96 -5.65
C VAL A 470 -19.74 -12.45 -5.83
N LEU A 471 -18.73 -11.84 -6.44
CA LEU A 471 -18.72 -10.40 -6.76
C LEU A 471 -19.39 -10.15 -8.13
N ASP A 472 -20.68 -10.46 -8.21
CA ASP A 472 -21.50 -10.42 -9.43
C ASP A 472 -22.24 -9.09 -9.66
N ARG A 473 -21.98 -8.09 -8.85
CA ARG A 473 -22.60 -6.75 -8.87
C ARG A 473 -21.62 -5.70 -8.37
N PRO A 474 -21.92 -4.39 -8.48
CA PRO A 474 -21.02 -3.33 -8.04
C PRO A 474 -20.45 -3.52 -6.63
N PHE A 475 -19.14 -3.36 -6.49
CA PHE A 475 -18.43 -3.55 -5.24
C PHE A 475 -17.33 -2.50 -5.05
N LEU A 476 -16.87 -2.36 -3.81
CA LEU A 476 -15.71 -1.54 -3.45
C LEU A 476 -14.47 -2.42 -3.34
N PHE A 477 -13.31 -1.85 -3.65
CA PHE A 477 -12.03 -2.44 -3.29
C PHE A 477 -11.14 -1.44 -2.54
N VAL A 478 -10.23 -1.97 -1.70
CA VAL A 478 -9.18 -1.21 -1.06
C VAL A 478 -7.88 -2.03 -1.13
N VAL A 479 -6.84 -1.46 -1.72
CA VAL A 479 -5.47 -1.97 -1.56
C VAL A 479 -4.89 -1.26 -0.34
N GLN A 480 -4.62 -2.02 0.71
CA GLN A 480 -4.11 -1.54 1.99
C GLN A 480 -2.63 -1.87 2.11
N SER A 481 -1.81 -0.86 2.38
CA SER A 481 -0.39 -0.97 2.68
C SER A 481 -0.10 -0.21 3.99
N ASP A 482 0.65 -0.81 4.89
CA ASP A 482 0.98 -0.25 6.22
C ASP A 482 -0.23 0.40 6.95
N ASN A 483 -1.38 -0.30 6.94
CA ASN A 483 -2.66 0.17 7.51
C ASN A 483 -3.23 1.45 6.85
N MET A 484 -2.76 1.82 5.66
CA MET A 484 -3.24 2.95 4.88
C MET A 484 -3.89 2.48 3.58
N PRO A 485 -4.94 3.17 3.08
CA PRO A 485 -5.51 2.88 1.77
C PRO A 485 -4.60 3.44 0.67
N LEU A 486 -3.77 2.56 0.09
CA LEU A 486 -2.91 2.92 -1.04
C LEU A 486 -3.75 3.21 -2.29
N PHE A 487 -4.74 2.35 -2.55
CA PHE A 487 -5.78 2.57 -3.56
C PHE A 487 -7.15 2.21 -2.99
N THR A 488 -8.16 2.90 -3.45
CA THR A 488 -9.55 2.53 -3.20
C THR A 488 -10.40 2.88 -4.43
N GLY A 489 -11.46 2.16 -4.65
CA GLY A 489 -12.33 2.44 -5.78
C GLY A 489 -13.61 1.63 -5.82
N ILE A 490 -14.39 1.90 -6.87
CA ILE A 490 -15.66 1.28 -7.19
C ILE A 490 -15.52 0.55 -8.51
N VAL A 491 -15.92 -0.70 -8.55
CA VAL A 491 -16.10 -1.48 -9.76
C VAL A 491 -17.58 -1.58 -10.06
N ASN A 492 -18.07 -0.77 -10.96
CA ASN A 492 -19.45 -0.79 -11.44
C ASN A 492 -19.61 -1.61 -12.72
N ASN A 493 -18.53 -1.75 -13.49
CA ASN A 493 -18.51 -2.43 -14.78
C ASN A 493 -17.07 -2.98 -15.02
N PRO A 494 -16.81 -4.20 -14.62
CA PRO A 494 -15.51 -4.86 -14.78
C PRO A 494 -15.12 -5.12 -16.24
#